data_1bfe37d22a2e0e43d1aa78aad043776a
#
_entry.id   1bfe37d22a2e0e43d1aa78aad043776a
#
_cell.length_a   1.000
_cell.length_b   1.000
_cell.length_c   1.000
_cell.angle_alpha   90.00
_cell.angle_beta   90.00
_cell.angle_gamma   90.00
#
_symmetry.space_group_name_H-M   'P 1'
#
loop_
_entity.id
_entity.type
_entity.pdbx_description
1 polymer ?
#
loop_
_entity_poly.entity_id
_entity_poly.type
_entity_poly.pdbx_seq_one_letter_code
_entity_poly.pdbx_strand_id
1 'polypeptide(L)'
;MSTKRPTMELGTVLVVGGCGFLGWHIVDQLLNFPSETDPSAALPKPQGDAKFDYPKLGDRYPRCIAKVAVVDLRTTHNRLPGAEYHDGDITSAESMLAVFRAVKPDIVIHTATPNVLEGNKPLLRKVNVDGTRTLVEVAGGARGDWGGKCKAFVYTSSSSVVHDTQSDLINVNEEWPLIRGALQQEYYSETKADAEEIVLKYNRASPSSMVTCALRPAGIYGEKDTTFTFKVLEHSAKASPTVLRMQLGENNNLFDFTYVGNIAYAHTLAAYRLLFTHSRYESGQGAPLDHERVDGEAFNVTNDSPVYFWDMTRAAWALTGKVVEPEQVWELPESVLGPIGGVAETVLGLLGKTPRLTRRTVRYSCMTRYYSCDKAKFRLGYRPVVPVDEGLARAVGYVVEQERLAGEKKAL
;
A
#
# COMPACT_ATOMS: atom_id res chain seq x y z
N MET A 1 9.50 -33.51 -3.20
CA MET A 1 10.13 -33.16 -1.90
C MET A 1 9.37 -31.96 -1.36
N SER A 2 8.68 -32.13 -0.22
CA SER A 2 8.00 -31.00 0.45
C SER A 2 9.08 -30.10 1.05
N THR A 3 9.44 -29.02 0.34
CA THR A 3 10.30 -27.99 0.90
C THR A 3 9.51 -27.29 2.00
N LYS A 4 9.90 -27.50 3.25
CA LYS A 4 9.32 -26.74 4.37
C LYS A 4 9.39 -25.26 4.03
N ARG A 5 8.24 -24.53 4.10
CA ARG A 5 8.21 -23.09 3.93
C ARG A 5 9.18 -22.41 4.89
N PRO A 6 9.94 -21.39 4.44
CA PRO A 6 10.77 -20.60 5.34
C PRO A 6 9.93 -20.06 6.49
N THR A 7 10.51 -20.00 7.68
CA THR A 7 9.85 -19.47 8.88
C THR A 7 10.51 -18.16 9.29
N MET A 8 9.71 -17.15 9.56
CA MET A 8 10.14 -15.84 10.09
C MET A 8 9.69 -15.72 11.55
N GLU A 9 10.63 -15.67 12.48
CA GLU A 9 10.38 -15.41 13.89
C GLU A 9 10.44 -13.88 14.13
N LEU A 10 9.31 -13.30 14.54
CA LEU A 10 9.15 -11.84 14.60
C LEU A 10 8.92 -11.32 16.04
N GLY A 11 8.73 -12.21 17.03
CA GLY A 11 8.41 -11.76 18.39
C GLY A 11 7.03 -11.08 18.48
N THR A 12 6.93 -9.98 19.22
CA THR A 12 5.69 -9.22 19.36
C THR A 12 5.64 -8.10 18.33
N VAL A 13 4.66 -8.13 17.42
CA VAL A 13 4.47 -7.17 16.32
C VAL A 13 3.25 -6.31 16.59
N LEU A 14 3.42 -4.99 16.64
CA LEU A 14 2.35 -4.00 16.70
C LEU A 14 2.09 -3.43 15.30
N VAL A 15 0.91 -3.71 14.73
CA VAL A 15 0.47 -3.14 13.46
C VAL A 15 -0.38 -1.90 13.73
N VAL A 16 0.14 -0.73 13.37
CA VAL A 16 -0.52 0.56 13.52
C VAL A 16 -1.33 0.88 12.27
N GLY A 17 -2.64 1.05 12.42
CA GLY A 17 -3.58 1.10 11.30
C GLY A 17 -4.02 -0.30 10.81
N GLY A 18 -4.00 -1.30 11.71
CA GLY A 18 -4.25 -2.69 11.35
C GLY A 18 -5.70 -3.02 11.02
N CYS A 19 -6.65 -2.12 11.28
CA CYS A 19 -8.04 -2.24 10.82
C CYS A 19 -8.27 -1.62 9.44
N GLY A 20 -7.27 -0.92 8.89
CA GLY A 20 -7.28 -0.34 7.54
C GLY A 20 -7.00 -1.37 6.44
N PHE A 21 -7.04 -0.92 5.19
CA PHE A 21 -6.86 -1.77 4.01
C PHE A 21 -5.55 -2.57 4.04
N LEU A 22 -4.40 -1.90 3.98
CA LEU A 22 -3.09 -2.56 4.00
C LEU A 22 -2.79 -3.25 5.34
N GLY A 23 -3.10 -2.56 6.45
CA GLY A 23 -2.82 -3.10 7.78
C GLY A 23 -3.52 -4.42 8.05
N TRP A 24 -4.76 -4.58 7.59
CA TRP A 24 -5.50 -5.83 7.70
C TRP A 24 -4.79 -6.99 6.99
N HIS A 25 -4.28 -6.79 5.77
CA HIS A 25 -3.53 -7.81 5.03
C HIS A 25 -2.20 -8.16 5.70
N ILE A 26 -1.54 -7.20 6.34
CA ILE A 26 -0.34 -7.47 7.14
C ILE A 26 -0.69 -8.36 8.34
N VAL A 27 -1.76 -8.04 9.07
CA VAL A 27 -2.24 -8.85 10.20
C VAL A 27 -2.60 -10.26 9.75
N ASP A 28 -3.31 -10.40 8.63
CA ASP A 28 -3.70 -11.68 8.04
C ASP A 28 -2.49 -12.57 7.71
N GLN A 29 -1.45 -11.99 7.10
CA GLN A 29 -0.20 -12.71 6.82
C GLN A 29 0.57 -13.08 8.10
N LEU A 30 0.67 -12.18 9.07
CA LEU A 30 1.33 -12.43 10.34
C LEU A 30 0.67 -13.58 11.12
N LEU A 31 -0.65 -13.73 10.98
CA LEU A 31 -1.45 -14.82 11.54
C LEU A 31 -1.50 -16.05 10.63
N ASN A 32 -0.76 -16.07 9.54
CA ASN A 32 -0.73 -17.15 8.54
C ASN A 32 -2.08 -17.38 7.84
N PHE A 33 -2.74 -16.29 7.45
CA PHE A 33 -3.97 -16.30 6.65
C PHE A 33 -5.18 -17.00 7.29
N PRO A 34 -5.61 -16.62 8.49
CA PRO A 34 -6.83 -17.18 9.07
C PRO A 34 -8.12 -16.78 8.33
N SER A 35 -8.06 -15.73 7.51
CA SER A 35 -9.20 -15.26 6.69
C SER A 35 -9.30 -15.98 5.35
N GLU A 36 -8.28 -16.77 4.98
CA GLU A 36 -8.27 -17.46 3.68
C GLU A 36 -9.39 -18.50 3.63
N THR A 37 -10.48 -18.15 2.95
CA THR A 37 -11.44 -19.11 2.44
C THR A 37 -10.91 -19.67 1.12
N ASP A 38 -11.28 -20.87 0.72
CA ASP A 38 -10.85 -21.43 -0.57
C ASP A 38 -11.31 -20.50 -1.72
N PRO A 39 -10.40 -19.75 -2.36
CA PRO A 39 -10.77 -18.75 -3.34
C PRO A 39 -11.15 -19.38 -4.69
N SER A 40 -10.86 -20.67 -4.89
CA SER A 40 -10.93 -21.33 -6.18
C SER A 40 -12.33 -21.30 -6.81
N ALA A 41 -13.37 -21.30 -6.00
CA ALA A 41 -14.75 -21.29 -6.49
C ALA A 41 -15.28 -19.89 -6.86
N ALA A 42 -14.73 -18.84 -6.28
CA ALA A 42 -15.26 -17.47 -6.38
C ALA A 42 -14.43 -16.55 -7.32
N LEU A 43 -13.18 -16.91 -7.62
CA LEU A 43 -12.34 -16.07 -8.49
C LEU A 43 -12.66 -16.26 -9.97
N PRO A 44 -12.65 -15.18 -10.77
CA PRO A 44 -12.73 -15.28 -12.21
C PRO A 44 -11.58 -16.13 -12.76
N LYS A 45 -11.90 -17.22 -13.43
CA LYS A 45 -10.90 -18.16 -13.98
C LYS A 45 -10.36 -17.64 -15.31
N PRO A 46 -9.09 -17.95 -15.66
CA PRO A 46 -8.55 -17.65 -16.98
C PRO A 46 -9.43 -18.26 -18.07
N GLN A 47 -9.60 -17.54 -19.19
CA GLN A 47 -10.37 -18.04 -20.32
C GLN A 47 -9.81 -19.39 -20.81
N GLY A 48 -10.69 -20.39 -20.90
CA GLY A 48 -10.35 -21.71 -21.48
C GLY A 48 -9.92 -22.78 -20.48
N ASP A 49 -9.69 -22.49 -19.22
CA ASP A 49 -9.31 -23.48 -18.21
C ASP A 49 -10.29 -23.53 -17.03
N ALA A 50 -11.38 -24.30 -17.21
CA ALA A 50 -12.37 -24.50 -16.15
C ALA A 50 -11.83 -25.27 -14.91
N LYS A 51 -10.67 -25.91 -15.03
CA LYS A 51 -10.04 -26.70 -13.96
C LYS A 51 -8.93 -25.93 -13.24
N PHE A 52 -8.60 -24.71 -13.70
CA PHE A 52 -7.58 -23.91 -13.04
C PHE A 52 -8.06 -23.43 -11.68
N ASP A 53 -7.26 -23.69 -10.67
CA ASP A 53 -7.45 -23.17 -9.32
C ASP A 53 -6.26 -22.34 -8.91
N TYR A 54 -6.52 -21.13 -8.43
CA TYR A 54 -5.44 -20.29 -7.89
C TYR A 54 -4.86 -20.92 -6.62
N PRO A 55 -3.51 -20.97 -6.49
CA PRO A 55 -2.87 -21.49 -5.30
C PRO A 55 -3.30 -20.73 -4.04
N LYS A 56 -3.44 -21.41 -2.92
CA LYS A 56 -3.71 -20.75 -1.64
C LYS A 56 -2.57 -19.80 -1.26
N LEU A 57 -2.92 -18.62 -0.80
CA LEU A 57 -1.93 -17.61 -0.37
C LEU A 57 -1.06 -18.13 0.76
N GLY A 58 -1.67 -18.79 1.75
CA GLY A 58 -0.97 -19.37 2.88
C GLY A 58 0.11 -20.39 2.51
N ASP A 59 0.07 -21.00 1.33
CA ASP A 59 1.08 -21.95 0.87
C ASP A 59 2.26 -21.30 0.15
N ARG A 60 2.13 -20.05 -0.24
CA ARG A 60 3.09 -19.30 -1.08
C ARG A 60 3.99 -18.37 -0.28
N TYR A 61 3.51 -17.87 0.87
CA TYR A 61 4.26 -16.94 1.71
C TYR A 61 5.01 -17.69 2.82
N PRO A 62 6.12 -17.14 3.35
CA PRO A 62 6.78 -17.68 4.52
C PRO A 62 5.81 -17.77 5.71
N ARG A 63 6.04 -18.75 6.57
CA ARG A 63 5.29 -18.85 7.83
C ARG A 63 5.82 -17.82 8.83
N CYS A 64 4.92 -17.06 9.46
CA CYS A 64 5.26 -16.15 10.54
C CYS A 64 5.04 -16.81 11.92
N ILE A 65 5.97 -16.58 12.84
CA ILE A 65 5.82 -16.86 14.27
C ILE A 65 5.86 -15.51 14.97
N ALA A 66 4.68 -15.00 15.37
CA ALA A 66 4.52 -13.68 15.96
C ALA A 66 3.37 -13.66 16.97
N LYS A 67 3.52 -12.88 18.05
CA LYS A 67 2.38 -12.36 18.81
C LYS A 67 1.93 -11.07 18.10
N VAL A 68 0.69 -11.03 17.64
CA VAL A 68 0.19 -9.91 16.81
C VAL A 68 -0.74 -9.02 17.64
N ALA A 69 -0.42 -7.74 17.70
CA ALA A 69 -1.27 -6.71 18.26
C ALA A 69 -1.56 -5.65 17.19
N VAL A 70 -2.73 -5.05 17.27
CA VAL A 70 -3.22 -4.01 16.38
C VAL A 70 -3.57 -2.79 17.19
N VAL A 71 -3.17 -1.61 16.71
CA VAL A 71 -3.71 -0.33 17.20
C VAL A 71 -4.32 0.44 16.04
N ASP A 72 -5.52 0.96 16.27
CA ASP A 72 -6.24 1.83 15.33
C ASP A 72 -7.09 2.83 16.14
N LEU A 73 -7.58 3.90 15.50
CA LEU A 73 -8.50 4.84 16.17
C LEU A 73 -9.76 4.14 16.68
N ARG A 74 -10.24 3.14 15.93
CA ARG A 74 -11.37 2.28 16.28
C ARG A 74 -11.12 0.87 15.78
N THR A 75 -11.14 -0.09 16.69
CA THR A 75 -10.88 -1.50 16.39
C THR A 75 -12.14 -2.36 16.36
N THR A 76 -13.31 -1.77 16.07
CA THR A 76 -14.60 -2.47 16.04
C THR A 76 -14.88 -3.21 14.72
N HIS A 77 -14.05 -3.01 13.69
CA HIS A 77 -14.22 -3.58 12.36
C HIS A 77 -12.92 -4.25 11.87
N ASN A 78 -13.02 -5.05 10.83
CA ASN A 78 -11.88 -5.73 10.20
C ASN A 78 -10.97 -6.48 11.19
N ARG A 79 -11.55 -7.12 12.20
CA ARG A 79 -10.80 -7.91 13.18
C ARG A 79 -10.58 -9.33 12.68
N LEU A 80 -9.40 -9.87 12.97
CA LEU A 80 -9.06 -11.26 12.74
C LEU A 80 -8.86 -11.98 14.08
N PRO A 81 -9.32 -13.23 14.24
CA PRO A 81 -9.06 -14.01 15.42
C PRO A 81 -7.56 -14.29 15.56
N GLY A 82 -7.02 -14.24 16.78
CA GLY A 82 -5.60 -14.45 17.05
C GLY A 82 -4.76 -13.18 17.20
N ALA A 83 -5.29 -12.00 16.85
CA ALA A 83 -4.66 -10.71 17.15
C ALA A 83 -5.32 -10.02 18.36
N GLU A 84 -4.51 -9.28 19.12
CA GLU A 84 -4.96 -8.40 20.20
C GLU A 84 -5.25 -7.01 19.63
N TYR A 85 -6.34 -6.34 20.05
CA TYR A 85 -6.78 -5.07 19.46
C TYR A 85 -6.89 -3.97 20.52
N HIS A 86 -6.31 -2.81 20.23
CA HIS A 86 -6.29 -1.62 21.09
C HIS A 86 -6.80 -0.40 20.32
N ASP A 87 -7.73 0.34 20.88
CA ASP A 87 -8.06 1.68 20.39
C ASP A 87 -6.96 2.65 20.81
N GLY A 88 -6.49 3.49 19.86
CA GLY A 88 -5.42 4.45 20.14
C GLY A 88 -5.23 5.49 19.05
N ASP A 89 -4.80 6.68 19.47
CA ASP A 89 -4.50 7.80 18.57
C ASP A 89 -2.99 8.04 18.51
N ILE A 90 -2.39 7.86 17.34
CA ILE A 90 -0.95 8.07 17.12
C ILE A 90 -0.52 9.53 17.34
N THR A 91 -1.45 10.48 17.32
CA THR A 91 -1.16 11.89 17.58
C THR A 91 -1.06 12.21 19.07
N SER A 92 -1.43 11.27 19.95
CA SER A 92 -1.33 11.36 21.40
C SER A 92 -0.23 10.45 21.94
N ALA A 93 0.82 11.04 22.51
CA ALA A 93 1.90 10.27 23.16
C ALA A 93 1.39 9.44 24.36
N GLU A 94 0.45 9.97 25.13
CA GLU A 94 -0.15 9.28 26.27
C GLU A 94 -0.91 8.02 25.81
N SER A 95 -1.73 8.16 24.76
CA SER A 95 -2.45 7.03 24.15
C SER A 95 -1.47 5.95 23.67
N MET A 96 -0.41 6.33 22.95
CA MET A 96 0.58 5.37 22.46
C MET A 96 1.37 4.73 23.60
N LEU A 97 1.77 5.48 24.63
CA LEU A 97 2.43 4.92 25.80
C LEU A 97 1.58 3.87 26.51
N ALA A 98 0.26 4.08 26.62
CA ALA A 98 -0.65 3.10 27.22
C ALA A 98 -0.66 1.79 26.39
N VAL A 99 -0.75 1.89 25.06
CA VAL A 99 -0.70 0.74 24.14
C VAL A 99 0.65 0.03 24.24
N PHE A 100 1.77 0.76 24.21
CA PHE A 100 3.11 0.18 24.29
C PHE A 100 3.39 -0.52 25.62
N ARG A 101 2.88 0.01 26.76
CA ARG A 101 2.96 -0.66 28.06
C ARG A 101 2.20 -1.98 28.09
N ALA A 102 1.04 -2.03 27.44
CA ALA A 102 0.22 -3.25 27.36
C ALA A 102 0.84 -4.30 26.43
N VAL A 103 1.26 -3.89 25.24
CA VAL A 103 1.72 -4.79 24.16
C VAL A 103 3.18 -5.17 24.30
N LYS A 104 4.06 -4.24 24.69
CA LYS A 104 5.53 -4.36 24.70
C LYS A 104 6.09 -4.88 23.38
N PRO A 105 5.90 -4.14 22.27
CA PRO A 105 6.25 -4.62 20.94
C PRO A 105 7.76 -4.69 20.72
N ASP A 106 8.22 -5.77 20.08
CA ASP A 106 9.56 -5.87 19.49
C ASP A 106 9.64 -5.10 18.17
N ILE A 107 8.55 -5.12 17.41
CA ILE A 107 8.44 -4.52 16.07
C ILE A 107 7.19 -3.65 16.00
N VAL A 108 7.33 -2.50 15.34
CA VAL A 108 6.21 -1.67 14.89
C VAL A 108 6.16 -1.67 13.38
N ILE A 109 4.98 -1.96 12.82
CA ILE A 109 4.66 -1.77 11.39
C ILE A 109 3.61 -0.66 11.29
N HIS A 110 3.98 0.48 10.72
CA HIS A 110 3.14 1.67 10.69
C HIS A 110 2.52 1.91 9.32
N THR A 111 1.21 1.66 9.20
CA THR A 111 0.42 1.84 7.97
C THR A 111 -0.65 2.93 8.08
N ALA A 112 -0.88 3.46 9.29
CA ALA A 112 -1.95 4.43 9.51
C ALA A 112 -1.73 5.71 8.69
N THR A 113 -2.78 6.12 7.98
CA THR A 113 -2.87 7.37 7.21
C THR A 113 -4.35 7.73 7.07
N PRO A 114 -4.73 9.02 7.08
CA PRO A 114 -6.10 9.41 6.79
C PRO A 114 -6.49 9.08 5.35
N ASN A 115 -7.79 9.04 5.09
CA ASN A 115 -8.29 8.87 3.73
C ASN A 115 -7.82 10.05 2.84
N VAL A 116 -7.02 9.73 1.83
CA VAL A 116 -6.43 10.73 0.91
C VAL A 116 -7.51 11.50 0.14
N LEU A 117 -8.65 10.86 -0.12
CA LEU A 117 -9.73 11.42 -0.92
C LEU A 117 -10.52 12.53 -0.21
N GLU A 118 -10.39 12.65 1.12
CA GLU A 118 -11.06 13.70 1.90
C GLU A 118 -10.42 15.07 1.76
N GLY A 119 -9.18 15.16 1.23
CA GLY A 119 -8.50 16.42 0.94
C GLY A 119 -8.20 17.32 2.14
N ASN A 120 -8.35 16.83 3.37
CA ASN A 120 -8.15 17.59 4.60
C ASN A 120 -6.65 17.74 4.92
N LYS A 121 -6.03 18.83 4.41
CA LYS A 121 -4.60 19.10 4.61
C LYS A 121 -4.15 19.15 6.08
N PRO A 122 -4.84 19.87 7.00
CA PRO A 122 -4.50 19.86 8.41
C PRO A 122 -4.51 18.46 9.03
N LEU A 123 -5.50 17.62 8.70
CA LEU A 123 -5.59 16.24 9.18
C LEU A 123 -4.44 15.39 8.64
N LEU A 124 -4.12 15.52 7.34
CA LEU A 124 -3.00 14.81 6.73
C LEU A 124 -1.68 15.14 7.43
N ARG A 125 -1.40 16.43 7.71
CA ARG A 125 -0.20 16.81 8.44
C ARG A 125 -0.19 16.26 9.86
N LYS A 126 -1.28 16.46 10.59
CA LYS A 126 -1.41 16.01 11.98
C LYS A 126 -1.17 14.52 12.12
N VAL A 127 -1.75 13.70 11.24
CA VAL A 127 -1.64 12.24 11.35
C VAL A 127 -0.34 11.74 10.71
N ASN A 128 -0.07 12.10 9.44
CA ASN A 128 1.07 11.54 8.72
C ASN A 128 2.42 12.05 9.27
N VAL A 129 2.51 13.33 9.65
CA VAL A 129 3.79 13.91 10.08
C VAL A 129 3.91 13.88 11.60
N ASP A 130 2.99 14.56 12.31
CA ASP A 130 3.10 14.72 13.74
C ASP A 130 2.80 13.40 14.48
N GLY A 131 1.81 12.63 14.00
CA GLY A 131 1.48 11.31 14.51
C GLY A 131 2.60 10.31 14.30
N THR A 132 3.23 10.26 13.10
CA THR A 132 4.38 9.39 12.83
C THR A 132 5.56 9.76 13.71
N ARG A 133 5.84 11.07 13.91
CA ARG A 133 6.88 11.56 14.83
C ARG A 133 6.60 11.07 16.25
N THR A 134 5.39 11.26 16.74
CA THR A 134 5.00 10.82 18.08
C THR A 134 5.19 9.32 18.24
N LEU A 135 4.74 8.55 17.25
CA LEU A 135 4.82 7.09 17.29
C LEU A 135 6.26 6.58 17.31
N VAL A 136 7.14 7.09 16.44
CA VAL A 136 8.54 6.65 16.36
C VAL A 136 9.33 7.07 17.61
N GLU A 137 9.03 8.23 18.18
CA GLU A 137 9.63 8.71 19.43
C GLU A 137 9.17 7.91 20.67
N VAL A 138 7.90 7.47 20.72
CA VAL A 138 7.40 6.56 21.76
C VAL A 138 8.06 5.19 21.60
N ALA A 139 8.09 4.63 20.37
CA ALA A 139 8.71 3.35 20.11
C ALA A 139 10.19 3.32 20.51
N GLY A 140 10.91 4.40 20.23
CA GLY A 140 12.33 4.56 20.60
C GLY A 140 12.59 5.01 22.04
N GLY A 141 11.54 5.24 22.85
CA GLY A 141 11.67 5.63 24.25
C GLY A 141 11.99 7.11 24.50
N ALA A 142 11.97 7.97 23.47
CA ALA A 142 12.25 9.41 23.62
C ALA A 142 11.08 10.20 24.25
N ARG A 143 9.87 9.67 24.18
CA ARG A 143 8.65 10.30 24.74
C ARG A 143 8.09 9.61 25.98
N GLY A 144 8.92 8.93 26.74
CA GLY A 144 8.56 8.30 28.00
C GLY A 144 8.88 6.82 28.05
N ASP A 145 8.91 6.30 29.28
CA ASP A 145 9.21 4.89 29.53
C ASP A 145 7.91 4.05 29.47
N TRP A 146 7.91 3.03 28.65
CA TRP A 146 6.84 2.05 28.54
C TRP A 146 7.25 0.65 29.03
N GLY A 147 8.45 0.51 29.63
CA GLY A 147 8.93 -0.73 30.23
C GLY A 147 9.42 -1.76 29.23
N GLY A 148 9.87 -1.33 28.05
CA GLY A 148 10.42 -2.18 26.99
C GLY A 148 11.30 -1.41 26.02
N LYS A 149 11.78 -2.09 24.96
CA LYS A 149 12.55 -1.51 23.87
C LYS A 149 12.08 -2.07 22.54
N CYS A 150 11.62 -1.22 21.66
CA CYS A 150 11.32 -1.61 20.30
C CYS A 150 12.64 -1.80 19.52
N LYS A 151 12.73 -2.91 18.78
CA LYS A 151 13.94 -3.29 18.01
C LYS A 151 13.89 -2.79 16.58
N ALA A 152 12.70 -2.83 15.96
CA ALA A 152 12.51 -2.51 14.55
C ALA A 152 11.25 -1.68 14.31
N PHE A 153 11.32 -0.76 13.33
CA PHE A 153 10.22 0.08 12.90
C PHE A 153 10.13 0.11 11.37
N VAL A 154 9.05 -0.40 10.80
CA VAL A 154 8.77 -0.39 9.36
C VAL A 154 7.69 0.62 9.07
N TYR A 155 7.98 1.58 8.21
CA TYR A 155 7.07 2.64 7.81
C TYR A 155 6.52 2.43 6.40
N THR A 156 5.21 2.57 6.23
CA THR A 156 4.60 2.63 4.91
C THR A 156 4.64 4.05 4.38
N SER A 157 5.58 4.31 3.50
CA SER A 157 5.68 5.55 2.72
C SER A 157 4.81 5.49 1.46
N SER A 158 5.23 6.08 0.37
CA SER A 158 4.58 6.04 -0.94
C SER A 158 5.61 6.29 -2.03
N SER A 159 5.47 5.64 -3.18
CA SER A 159 6.27 5.98 -4.36
C SER A 159 6.00 7.40 -4.88
N SER A 160 4.88 8.03 -4.47
CA SER A 160 4.55 9.40 -4.86
C SER A 160 5.42 10.47 -4.22
N VAL A 161 6.27 10.12 -3.24
CA VAL A 161 7.18 11.08 -2.57
C VAL A 161 8.24 11.67 -3.51
N VAL A 162 8.51 11.03 -4.65
CA VAL A 162 9.46 11.49 -5.68
C VAL A 162 8.75 12.05 -6.92
N HIS A 163 7.43 12.27 -6.88
CA HIS A 163 6.62 12.64 -8.02
C HIS A 163 6.10 14.08 -7.92
N ASP A 164 6.35 14.89 -8.94
CA ASP A 164 5.89 16.27 -9.07
C ASP A 164 4.49 16.41 -9.71
N THR A 165 3.86 15.30 -10.08
CA THR A 165 2.58 15.19 -10.81
C THR A 165 2.60 15.71 -12.26
N GLN A 166 3.76 16.10 -12.78
CA GLN A 166 3.94 16.64 -14.13
C GLN A 166 4.80 15.74 -15.00
N SER A 167 5.96 15.32 -14.45
CA SER A 167 6.99 14.59 -15.18
C SER A 167 6.68 13.09 -15.25
N ASP A 168 7.12 12.44 -16.32
CA ASP A 168 7.13 10.98 -16.37
C ASP A 168 8.18 10.41 -15.41
N LEU A 169 7.86 9.30 -14.80
CA LEU A 169 8.75 8.54 -13.93
C LEU A 169 9.08 7.21 -14.60
N ILE A 170 10.30 7.08 -15.11
CA ILE A 170 10.75 5.94 -15.90
C ILE A 170 11.81 5.16 -15.12
N ASN A 171 11.47 3.96 -14.66
CA ASN A 171 12.36 3.07 -13.90
C ASN A 171 13.05 3.77 -12.71
N VAL A 172 12.27 4.53 -11.93
CA VAL A 172 12.77 5.38 -10.85
C VAL A 172 13.22 4.54 -9.66
N ASN A 173 14.44 4.76 -9.19
CA ASN A 173 14.99 4.13 -8.00
C ASN A 173 14.91 5.05 -6.76
N GLU A 174 15.39 4.58 -5.63
CA GLU A 174 15.31 5.27 -4.34
C GLU A 174 16.29 6.45 -4.19
N GLU A 175 17.20 6.65 -5.13
CA GLU A 175 18.15 7.78 -5.17
C GLU A 175 17.50 9.08 -5.68
N TRP A 176 16.32 8.98 -6.29
CA TRP A 176 15.57 10.16 -6.72
C TRP A 176 15.18 11.03 -5.52
N PRO A 177 15.29 12.36 -5.65
CA PRO A 177 15.03 13.27 -4.55
C PRO A 177 13.56 13.27 -4.15
N LEU A 178 13.31 13.44 -2.85
CA LEU A 178 11.96 13.70 -2.33
C LEU A 178 11.48 15.07 -2.80
N ILE A 179 10.32 15.10 -3.45
CA ILE A 179 9.72 16.35 -3.96
C ILE A 179 8.91 17.03 -2.86
N ARG A 180 9.15 18.34 -2.67
CA ARG A 180 8.52 19.15 -1.63
C ARG A 180 8.23 20.58 -2.10
N GLY A 181 7.44 21.29 -1.30
CA GLY A 181 7.15 22.71 -1.50
C GLY A 181 6.45 22.98 -2.83
N ALA A 182 6.87 24.02 -3.55
CA ALA A 182 6.24 24.47 -4.79
C ALA A 182 6.25 23.43 -5.93
N LEU A 183 7.18 22.47 -5.89
CA LEU A 183 7.25 21.37 -6.86
C LEU A 183 6.28 20.23 -6.54
N GLN A 184 5.84 20.10 -5.26
CA GLN A 184 4.92 19.06 -4.85
C GLN A 184 3.48 19.55 -4.88
N GLN A 185 2.70 19.13 -5.86
CA GLN A 185 1.31 19.55 -6.00
C GLN A 185 0.34 18.71 -5.16
N GLU A 186 0.79 17.54 -4.67
CA GLU A 186 0.02 16.64 -3.84
C GLU A 186 0.44 16.73 -2.38
N TYR A 187 -0.35 17.41 -1.58
CA TYR A 187 -0.04 17.57 -0.15
C TYR A 187 0.11 16.24 0.61
N TYR A 188 -0.64 15.21 0.22
CA TYR A 188 -0.45 13.86 0.74
C TYR A 188 1.00 13.38 0.52
N SER A 189 1.51 13.48 -0.69
CA SER A 189 2.87 13.04 -1.04
C SER A 189 3.93 13.81 -0.27
N GLU A 190 3.72 15.12 -0.06
CA GLU A 190 4.59 15.94 0.79
C GLU A 190 4.60 15.44 2.25
N THR A 191 3.42 15.18 2.83
CA THR A 191 3.34 14.66 4.20
C THR A 191 3.96 13.27 4.36
N LYS A 192 3.88 12.43 3.33
CA LYS A 192 4.54 11.11 3.32
C LYS A 192 6.06 11.25 3.22
N ALA A 193 6.56 12.20 2.42
CA ALA A 193 8.00 12.49 2.32
C ALA A 193 8.57 13.02 3.65
N ASP A 194 7.86 13.93 4.32
CA ASP A 194 8.26 14.45 5.64
C ASP A 194 8.29 13.34 6.70
N ALA A 195 7.29 12.48 6.71
CA ALA A 195 7.20 11.37 7.66
C ALA A 195 8.29 10.31 7.40
N GLU A 196 8.57 10.01 6.14
CA GLU A 196 9.65 9.09 5.75
C GLU A 196 11.00 9.59 6.27
N GLU A 197 11.30 10.87 6.06
CA GLU A 197 12.55 11.48 6.54
C GLU A 197 12.65 11.41 8.08
N ILE A 198 11.55 11.67 8.80
CA ILE A 198 11.51 11.55 10.26
C ILE A 198 11.88 10.13 10.69
N VAL A 199 11.25 9.11 10.08
CA VAL A 199 11.49 7.70 10.44
C VAL A 199 12.92 7.28 10.13
N LEU A 200 13.43 7.62 8.94
CA LEU A 200 14.79 7.25 8.54
C LEU A 200 15.86 7.98 9.37
N LYS A 201 15.64 9.24 9.75
CA LYS A 201 16.54 9.97 10.68
C LYS A 201 16.53 9.38 12.08
N TYR A 202 15.45 8.67 12.47
CA TYR A 202 15.35 8.01 13.76
C TYR A 202 16.08 6.68 13.83
N ASN A 203 16.66 6.21 12.71
CA ASN A 203 17.41 4.96 12.65
C ASN A 203 18.61 5.02 13.59
N ARG A 204 18.60 4.18 14.65
CA ARG A 204 19.63 4.11 15.69
C ARG A 204 19.90 5.45 16.40
N ALA A 205 18.95 6.37 16.40
CA ALA A 205 19.07 7.64 17.10
C ALA A 205 19.00 7.45 18.61
N SER A 206 19.89 8.10 19.36
CA SER A 206 19.87 8.09 20.84
C SER A 206 18.53 8.64 21.36
N PRO A 207 17.94 8.06 22.41
CA PRO A 207 18.45 6.99 23.30
C PRO A 207 18.17 5.56 22.77
N SER A 208 17.64 5.42 21.57
CA SER A 208 17.19 4.13 21.02
C SER A 208 18.26 3.45 20.19
N SER A 209 18.37 2.11 20.29
CA SER A 209 19.08 1.27 19.32
C SER A 209 18.15 0.75 18.21
N MET A 210 16.89 1.19 18.17
CA MET A 210 15.88 0.78 17.21
C MET A 210 16.33 1.06 15.77
N VAL A 211 16.18 0.05 14.90
CA VAL A 211 16.46 0.19 13.46
C VAL A 211 15.18 0.43 12.69
N THR A 212 15.24 1.28 11.65
CA THR A 212 14.05 1.71 10.91
C THR A 212 14.25 1.52 9.40
N CYS A 213 13.16 1.32 8.66
CA CYS A 213 13.14 1.45 7.21
C CYS A 213 11.79 1.96 6.72
N ALA A 214 11.73 2.37 5.45
CA ALA A 214 10.50 2.81 4.79
C ALA A 214 10.25 1.98 3.53
N LEU A 215 8.98 1.65 3.27
CA LEU A 215 8.54 1.01 2.04
C LEU A 215 7.71 1.98 1.22
N ARG A 216 8.02 2.13 -0.07
CA ARG A 216 7.36 3.02 -1.03
C ARG A 216 6.54 2.20 -2.03
N PRO A 217 5.30 1.81 -1.70
CA PRO A 217 4.44 1.13 -2.66
C PRO A 217 4.01 2.08 -3.79
N ALA A 218 3.79 1.53 -4.99
CA ALA A 218 3.03 2.17 -6.05
C ALA A 218 1.52 2.11 -5.73
N GLY A 219 0.65 2.39 -6.70
CA GLY A 219 -0.80 2.30 -6.48
C GLY A 219 -1.22 0.93 -5.96
N ILE A 220 -1.66 0.86 -4.70
CA ILE A 220 -2.04 -0.42 -4.08
C ILE A 220 -3.45 -0.80 -4.54
N TYR A 221 -3.61 -2.06 -4.97
CA TYR A 221 -4.91 -2.66 -5.32
C TYR A 221 -5.02 -4.06 -4.69
N GLY A 222 -6.23 -4.57 -4.57
CA GLY A 222 -6.46 -5.90 -3.99
C GLY A 222 -7.81 -6.01 -3.28
N GLU A 223 -7.97 -7.07 -2.51
CA GLU A 223 -9.16 -7.30 -1.69
C GLU A 223 -9.29 -6.19 -0.64
N LYS A 224 -10.49 -5.72 -0.38
CA LYS A 224 -10.83 -4.57 0.50
C LYS A 224 -10.36 -3.19 -0.02
N ASP A 225 -9.84 -3.09 -1.26
CA ASP A 225 -9.52 -1.80 -1.86
C ASP A 225 -10.80 -1.02 -2.18
N THR A 226 -10.89 0.20 -1.64
CA THR A 226 -12.00 1.14 -1.88
C THR A 226 -11.60 2.30 -2.80
N THR A 227 -10.35 2.33 -3.27
CA THR A 227 -9.78 3.46 -4.01
C THR A 227 -9.65 3.21 -5.50
N PHE A 228 -8.99 2.15 -5.92
CA PHE A 228 -8.77 1.84 -7.32
C PHE A 228 -9.77 0.80 -7.84
N THR A 229 -9.68 -0.45 -7.39
CA THR A 229 -10.49 -1.56 -7.92
C THR A 229 -11.98 -1.29 -7.81
N PHE A 230 -12.45 -0.89 -6.63
CA PHE A 230 -13.87 -0.59 -6.42
C PHE A 230 -14.36 0.51 -7.36
N LYS A 231 -13.61 1.62 -7.48
CA LYS A 231 -14.01 2.76 -8.35
C LYS A 231 -13.98 2.41 -9.83
N VAL A 232 -13.01 1.62 -10.28
CA VAL A 232 -12.94 1.15 -11.66
C VAL A 232 -14.15 0.29 -12.00
N LEU A 233 -14.57 -0.62 -11.11
CA LEU A 233 -15.75 -1.46 -11.29
C LEU A 233 -17.05 -0.66 -11.14
N GLU A 234 -17.15 0.21 -10.15
CA GLU A 234 -18.30 1.12 -9.99
C GLU A 234 -18.51 1.99 -11.23
N HIS A 235 -17.41 2.54 -11.80
CA HIS A 235 -17.49 3.30 -13.04
C HIS A 235 -18.03 2.44 -14.17
N SER A 236 -17.50 1.23 -14.38
CA SER A 236 -17.96 0.34 -15.44
C SER A 236 -19.40 -0.10 -15.27
N ALA A 237 -19.88 -0.25 -14.01
CA ALA A 237 -21.26 -0.61 -13.73
C ALA A 237 -22.26 0.48 -14.14
N LYS A 238 -21.86 1.76 -14.01
CA LYS A 238 -22.71 2.93 -14.28
C LYS A 238 -22.53 3.52 -15.67
N ALA A 239 -21.44 3.22 -16.35
CA ALA A 239 -21.11 3.80 -17.66
C ALA A 239 -21.91 3.15 -18.79
N SER A 240 -22.30 3.95 -19.79
CA SER A 240 -22.84 3.42 -21.04
C SER A 240 -21.73 2.73 -21.87
N PRO A 241 -22.09 1.82 -22.80
CA PRO A 241 -21.10 1.20 -23.70
C PRO A 241 -20.24 2.22 -24.45
N THR A 242 -20.82 3.37 -24.82
CA THR A 242 -20.10 4.47 -25.48
C THR A 242 -18.99 5.05 -24.58
N VAL A 243 -19.28 5.26 -23.28
CA VAL A 243 -18.31 5.80 -22.32
C VAL A 243 -17.19 4.79 -22.06
N LEU A 244 -17.48 3.50 -22.02
CA LEU A 244 -16.45 2.46 -21.83
C LEU A 244 -15.45 2.37 -23.00
N ARG A 245 -15.86 2.82 -24.20
CA ARG A 245 -14.97 2.90 -25.38
C ARG A 245 -14.04 4.11 -25.36
N MET A 246 -14.32 5.14 -24.54
CA MET A 246 -13.48 6.33 -24.44
C MET A 246 -12.21 6.04 -23.65
N GLN A 247 -11.07 6.46 -24.17
CA GLN A 247 -9.75 6.33 -23.57
C GLN A 247 -9.07 7.70 -23.51
N LEU A 248 -8.55 8.06 -22.35
CA LEU A 248 -7.74 9.28 -22.22
C LEU A 248 -6.28 8.93 -22.60
N GLY A 249 -5.78 9.60 -23.64
CA GLY A 249 -4.45 9.32 -24.18
C GLY A 249 -4.40 8.05 -25.05
N GLU A 250 -3.21 7.70 -25.48
CA GLU A 250 -2.90 6.65 -26.47
C GLU A 250 -2.63 5.28 -25.85
N ASN A 251 -2.67 5.18 -24.50
CA ASN A 251 -2.32 3.97 -23.74
C ASN A 251 -0.91 3.43 -24.04
N ASN A 252 0.02 4.31 -24.34
CA ASN A 252 1.44 3.99 -24.57
C ASN A 252 2.29 4.18 -23.31
N ASN A 253 1.67 4.48 -22.18
CA ASN A 253 2.28 4.77 -20.89
C ASN A 253 2.27 3.55 -19.96
N LEU A 254 3.45 3.13 -19.53
CA LEU A 254 3.60 2.10 -18.51
C LEU A 254 3.32 2.67 -17.12
N PHE A 255 2.61 1.89 -16.32
CA PHE A 255 2.22 2.27 -14.97
C PHE A 255 2.40 1.10 -14.00
N ASP A 256 2.96 1.39 -12.82
CA ASP A 256 3.15 0.40 -11.77
C ASP A 256 1.97 0.34 -10.81
N PHE A 257 1.61 -0.87 -10.50
CA PHE A 257 0.66 -1.22 -9.45
C PHE A 257 1.31 -2.14 -8.42
N THR A 258 0.75 -2.18 -7.22
CA THR A 258 1.22 -3.05 -6.14
C THR A 258 0.04 -3.86 -5.61
N TYR A 259 0.04 -5.16 -5.80
CA TYR A 259 -0.95 -6.01 -5.15
C TYR A 259 -0.78 -5.98 -3.64
N VAL A 260 -1.88 -5.81 -2.91
CA VAL A 260 -1.87 -5.61 -1.46
C VAL A 260 -1.19 -6.73 -0.69
N GLY A 261 -1.34 -7.98 -1.14
CA GLY A 261 -0.65 -9.13 -0.53
C GLY A 261 0.87 -9.08 -0.72
N ASN A 262 1.36 -8.54 -1.85
CA ASN A 262 2.79 -8.40 -2.10
C ASN A 262 3.41 -7.30 -1.22
N ILE A 263 2.74 -6.15 -1.06
CA ILE A 263 3.26 -5.10 -0.16
C ILE A 263 3.14 -5.52 1.32
N ALA A 264 2.09 -6.24 1.72
CA ALA A 264 2.01 -6.81 3.06
C ALA A 264 3.18 -7.78 3.33
N TYR A 265 3.53 -8.63 2.36
CA TYR A 265 4.72 -9.48 2.44
C TYR A 265 6.01 -8.69 2.55
N ALA A 266 6.17 -7.63 1.77
CA ALA A 266 7.35 -6.77 1.88
C ALA A 266 7.51 -6.17 3.29
N HIS A 267 6.40 -5.83 3.99
CA HIS A 267 6.45 -5.35 5.37
C HIS A 267 6.93 -6.42 6.35
N THR A 268 6.43 -7.64 6.24
CA THR A 268 6.85 -8.75 7.10
C THR A 268 8.32 -9.12 6.84
N LEU A 269 8.74 -9.08 5.59
CA LEU A 269 10.12 -9.35 5.17
C LEU A 269 11.07 -8.26 5.67
N ALA A 270 10.69 -6.98 5.54
CA ALA A 270 11.47 -5.84 6.06
C ALA A 270 11.61 -5.92 7.59
N ALA A 271 10.53 -6.22 8.30
CA ALA A 271 10.55 -6.43 9.75
C ALA A 271 11.53 -7.54 10.16
N TYR A 272 11.50 -8.69 9.48
CA TYR A 272 12.41 -9.80 9.72
C TYR A 272 13.89 -9.41 9.46
N ARG A 273 14.18 -8.72 8.36
CA ARG A 273 15.53 -8.24 8.02
C ARG A 273 16.05 -7.21 9.01
N LEU A 274 15.18 -6.31 9.48
CA LEU A 274 15.56 -5.34 10.51
C LEU A 274 15.88 -6.02 11.84
N LEU A 275 15.14 -7.04 12.26
CA LEU A 275 15.49 -7.81 13.47
C LEU A 275 16.85 -8.48 13.36
N PHE A 276 17.17 -9.03 12.20
CA PHE A 276 18.50 -9.60 11.95
C PHE A 276 19.59 -8.53 12.05
N THR A 277 19.37 -7.35 11.46
CA THR A 277 20.30 -6.21 11.55
C THR A 277 20.45 -5.73 12.98
N HIS A 278 19.34 -5.58 13.72
CA HIS A 278 19.39 -5.20 15.14
C HIS A 278 20.21 -6.20 15.97
N SER A 279 19.98 -7.50 15.77
CA SER A 279 20.73 -8.56 16.47
C SER A 279 22.25 -8.50 16.18
N ARG A 280 22.65 -8.16 14.95
CA ARG A 280 24.08 -7.95 14.62
C ARG A 280 24.70 -6.81 15.42
N TYR A 281 23.98 -5.68 15.54
CA TYR A 281 24.45 -4.56 16.34
C TYR A 281 24.57 -4.91 17.82
N GLU A 282 23.57 -5.55 18.40
CA GLU A 282 23.57 -5.95 19.81
C GLU A 282 24.68 -6.99 20.13
N SER A 283 25.02 -7.86 19.17
CA SER A 283 26.10 -8.86 19.32
C SER A 283 27.49 -8.31 19.02
N GLY A 284 27.64 -7.03 18.71
CA GLY A 284 28.92 -6.40 18.38
C GLY A 284 29.54 -6.78 17.03
N GLN A 285 28.75 -7.42 16.13
CA GLN A 285 29.21 -7.80 14.78
C GLN A 285 29.33 -6.60 13.83
N GLY A 286 28.94 -5.41 14.27
CA GLY A 286 29.00 -4.19 13.47
C GLY A 286 27.90 -4.06 12.42
N ALA A 287 28.00 -3.02 11.60
CA ALA A 287 27.03 -2.73 10.54
C ALA A 287 27.04 -3.83 9.46
N PRO A 288 25.88 -4.11 8.82
CA PRO A 288 25.85 -4.86 7.57
C PRO A 288 26.69 -4.14 6.49
N LEU A 289 27.13 -4.87 5.48
CA LEU A 289 27.75 -4.25 4.30
C LEU A 289 26.71 -3.36 3.58
N ASP A 290 27.15 -2.33 2.87
CA ASP A 290 26.25 -1.35 2.23
C ASP A 290 25.23 -2.00 1.30
N HIS A 291 25.62 -3.04 0.58
CA HIS A 291 24.74 -3.78 -0.32
C HIS A 291 23.76 -4.74 0.40
N GLU A 292 23.97 -5.00 1.69
CA GLU A 292 23.08 -5.82 2.55
C GLU A 292 22.21 -4.93 3.45
N ARG A 293 22.51 -3.66 3.52
CA ARG A 293 21.93 -2.74 4.49
C ARG A 293 20.44 -2.51 4.25
N VAL A 294 19.65 -2.70 5.28
CA VAL A 294 18.19 -2.46 5.29
C VAL A 294 17.85 -1.28 6.19
N ASP A 295 18.57 -1.12 7.28
CA ASP A 295 18.28 -0.09 8.26
C ASP A 295 18.67 1.32 7.77
N GLY A 296 17.81 2.29 8.03
CA GLY A 296 17.95 3.68 7.57
C GLY A 296 17.64 3.89 6.08
N GLU A 297 17.02 2.90 5.41
CA GLU A 297 16.83 2.88 3.97
C GLU A 297 15.35 2.91 3.58
N ALA A 298 15.05 3.51 2.42
CA ALA A 298 13.77 3.38 1.74
C ALA A 298 13.84 2.33 0.63
N PHE A 299 12.71 1.69 0.31
CA PHE A 299 12.59 0.66 -0.72
C PHE A 299 11.33 0.85 -1.54
N ASN A 300 11.47 0.94 -2.87
CA ASN A 300 10.34 0.85 -3.78
C ASN A 300 9.81 -0.59 -3.81
N VAL A 301 8.49 -0.73 -3.72
CA VAL A 301 7.83 -2.04 -3.72
C VAL A 301 6.66 -1.99 -4.68
N THR A 302 6.78 -2.66 -5.81
CA THR A 302 5.72 -2.81 -6.82
C THR A 302 5.53 -4.29 -7.17
N ASN A 303 4.66 -4.59 -8.13
CA ASN A 303 4.57 -5.93 -8.68
C ASN A 303 5.73 -6.27 -9.64
N ASP A 304 6.72 -5.36 -9.80
CA ASP A 304 7.88 -5.55 -10.69
C ASP A 304 7.47 -5.96 -12.12
N SER A 305 6.31 -5.53 -12.52
CA SER A 305 5.69 -5.82 -13.82
C SER A 305 4.78 -4.65 -14.19
N PRO A 306 5.36 -3.53 -14.68
CA PRO A 306 4.56 -2.39 -15.12
C PRO A 306 3.69 -2.79 -16.30
N VAL A 307 2.46 -2.29 -16.33
CA VAL A 307 1.45 -2.57 -17.35
C VAL A 307 0.95 -1.27 -17.96
N TYR A 308 0.35 -1.33 -19.14
CA TYR A 308 -0.32 -0.17 -19.70
C TYR A 308 -1.53 0.22 -18.84
N PHE A 309 -1.67 1.52 -18.60
CA PHE A 309 -2.66 2.02 -17.63
C PHE A 309 -4.10 1.59 -17.96
N TRP A 310 -4.50 1.71 -19.22
CA TRP A 310 -5.85 1.33 -19.63
C TRP A 310 -6.06 -0.18 -19.77
N ASP A 311 -4.99 -0.95 -20.01
CA ASP A 311 -5.09 -2.42 -20.04
C ASP A 311 -5.45 -2.97 -18.67
N MET A 312 -4.86 -2.44 -17.59
CA MET A 312 -5.24 -2.78 -16.22
C MET A 312 -6.72 -2.50 -15.95
N THR A 313 -7.19 -1.34 -16.41
CA THR A 313 -8.60 -0.93 -16.25
C THR A 313 -9.55 -1.83 -17.04
N ARG A 314 -9.25 -2.10 -18.32
CA ARG A 314 -10.08 -2.95 -19.18
C ARG A 314 -10.07 -4.41 -18.73
N ALA A 315 -8.93 -4.91 -18.26
CA ALA A 315 -8.84 -6.26 -17.69
C ALA A 315 -9.78 -6.40 -16.48
N ALA A 316 -9.86 -5.40 -15.61
CA ALA A 316 -10.83 -5.40 -14.50
C ALA A 316 -12.28 -5.43 -15.00
N TRP A 317 -12.61 -4.68 -16.05
CA TRP A 317 -13.96 -4.71 -16.66
C TRP A 317 -14.26 -6.05 -17.32
N ALA A 318 -13.31 -6.61 -18.05
CA ALA A 318 -13.46 -7.91 -18.71
C ALA A 318 -13.76 -9.05 -17.73
N LEU A 319 -13.13 -9.02 -16.55
CA LEU A 319 -13.41 -9.98 -15.47
C LEU A 319 -14.86 -9.91 -14.93
N THR A 320 -15.57 -8.80 -15.19
CA THR A 320 -17.01 -8.66 -14.89
C THR A 320 -17.91 -8.81 -16.13
N GLY A 321 -17.37 -9.33 -17.24
CA GLY A 321 -18.08 -9.57 -18.50
C GLY A 321 -18.24 -8.34 -19.40
N LYS A 322 -17.58 -7.21 -19.08
CA LYS A 322 -17.62 -5.99 -19.89
C LYS A 322 -16.37 -5.87 -20.75
N VAL A 323 -16.40 -6.50 -21.92
CA VAL A 323 -15.30 -6.49 -22.86
C VAL A 323 -15.45 -5.29 -23.82
N VAL A 324 -14.35 -4.59 -24.04
CA VAL A 324 -14.22 -3.55 -25.08
C VAL A 324 -13.09 -4.00 -26.00
N GLU A 325 -13.45 -4.34 -27.25
CA GLU A 325 -12.49 -4.76 -28.25
C GLU A 325 -11.60 -3.60 -28.67
N PRO A 326 -10.30 -3.83 -28.97
CA PRO A 326 -9.34 -2.78 -29.32
C PRO A 326 -9.84 -1.84 -30.43
N GLU A 327 -10.51 -2.40 -31.45
CA GLU A 327 -11.03 -1.65 -32.61
C GLU A 327 -12.20 -0.72 -32.24
N GLN A 328 -12.79 -0.92 -31.09
CA GLN A 328 -13.90 -0.09 -30.58
C GLN A 328 -13.44 1.06 -29.69
N VAL A 329 -12.17 1.14 -29.38
CA VAL A 329 -11.61 2.14 -28.50
C VAL A 329 -11.50 3.49 -29.22
N TRP A 330 -11.99 4.54 -28.55
CA TRP A 330 -11.86 5.91 -29.00
C TRP A 330 -10.76 6.61 -28.20
N GLU A 331 -9.63 6.78 -28.80
CA GLU A 331 -8.49 7.49 -28.21
C GLU A 331 -8.73 8.99 -28.25
N LEU A 332 -8.69 9.60 -27.07
CA LEU A 332 -8.84 11.03 -26.91
C LEU A 332 -7.47 11.63 -26.52
N PRO A 333 -6.75 12.30 -27.44
CA PRO A 333 -5.39 12.77 -27.22
C PRO A 333 -5.26 13.70 -26.00
N GLU A 334 -4.19 13.55 -25.22
CA GLU A 334 -3.88 14.41 -24.06
C GLU A 334 -3.82 15.89 -24.45
N SER A 335 -3.27 16.18 -25.64
CA SER A 335 -3.16 17.55 -26.18
C SER A 335 -4.50 18.27 -26.34
N VAL A 336 -5.58 17.51 -26.56
CA VAL A 336 -6.96 18.03 -26.66
C VAL A 336 -7.63 18.06 -25.30
N LEU A 337 -7.50 16.99 -24.53
CA LEU A 337 -8.19 16.85 -23.26
C LEU A 337 -7.61 17.73 -22.14
N GLY A 338 -6.31 17.98 -22.15
CA GLY A 338 -5.67 18.83 -21.14
C GLY A 338 -6.27 20.27 -21.11
N PRO A 339 -6.33 20.98 -22.25
CA PRO A 339 -7.01 22.26 -22.33
C PRO A 339 -8.49 22.20 -21.94
N ILE A 340 -9.24 21.19 -22.40
CA ILE A 340 -10.67 21.00 -22.05
C ILE A 340 -10.83 20.81 -20.54
N GLY A 341 -10.00 20.00 -19.92
CA GLY A 341 -9.97 19.81 -18.46
C GLY A 341 -9.72 21.10 -17.72
N GLY A 342 -8.78 21.92 -18.19
CA GLY A 342 -8.47 23.24 -17.60
C GLY A 342 -9.63 24.24 -17.70
N VAL A 343 -10.34 24.27 -18.83
CA VAL A 343 -11.55 25.08 -18.97
C VAL A 343 -12.65 24.58 -18.03
N ALA A 344 -12.85 23.25 -17.95
CA ALA A 344 -13.84 22.65 -17.06
C ALA A 344 -13.53 22.96 -15.58
N GLU A 345 -12.27 22.91 -15.16
CA GLU A 345 -11.84 23.29 -13.80
C GLU A 345 -12.17 24.75 -13.49
N THR A 346 -11.89 25.67 -14.42
CA THR A 346 -12.14 27.08 -14.22
C THR A 346 -13.65 27.39 -14.16
N VAL A 347 -14.41 26.92 -15.14
CA VAL A 347 -15.85 27.24 -15.26
C VAL A 347 -16.66 26.58 -14.14
N LEU A 348 -16.43 25.28 -13.88
CA LEU A 348 -17.16 24.57 -12.82
C LEU A 348 -16.69 24.99 -11.43
N GLY A 349 -15.42 25.37 -11.27
CA GLY A 349 -14.91 25.94 -10.02
C GLY A 349 -15.58 27.25 -9.65
N LEU A 350 -15.83 28.14 -10.62
CA LEU A 350 -16.59 29.36 -10.41
C LEU A 350 -18.06 29.09 -10.00
N LEU A 351 -18.59 27.92 -10.38
CA LEU A 351 -19.93 27.46 -10.00
C LEU A 351 -19.95 26.63 -8.72
N GLY A 352 -18.81 26.53 -7.99
CA GLY A 352 -18.69 25.73 -6.78
C GLY A 352 -18.79 24.21 -7.01
N LYS A 353 -18.59 23.75 -8.26
CA LYS A 353 -18.65 22.32 -8.63
C LYS A 353 -17.26 21.79 -8.98
N THR A 354 -16.98 20.54 -8.60
CA THR A 354 -15.75 19.86 -8.98
C THR A 354 -15.96 19.06 -10.28
N PRO A 355 -15.17 19.36 -11.36
CA PRO A 355 -15.27 18.61 -12.61
C PRO A 355 -14.71 17.19 -12.43
N ARG A 356 -15.28 16.23 -13.14
CA ARG A 356 -14.73 14.87 -13.21
C ARG A 356 -13.49 14.79 -14.09
N LEU A 357 -13.46 15.57 -15.18
CA LEU A 357 -12.31 15.69 -16.06
C LEU A 357 -11.51 16.94 -15.67
N THR A 358 -10.30 16.75 -15.17
CA THR A 358 -9.36 17.78 -14.80
C THR A 358 -8.07 17.61 -15.60
N ARG A 359 -7.26 18.65 -15.74
CA ARG A 359 -5.91 18.53 -16.33
C ARG A 359 -5.11 17.41 -15.63
N ARG A 360 -5.23 17.36 -14.31
CA ARG A 360 -4.55 16.38 -13.48
C ARG A 360 -5.03 14.96 -13.77
N THR A 361 -6.35 14.73 -13.88
CA THR A 361 -6.89 13.39 -14.20
C THR A 361 -6.41 12.93 -15.57
N VAL A 362 -6.40 13.82 -16.56
CA VAL A 362 -5.89 13.52 -17.90
C VAL A 362 -4.41 13.18 -17.83
N ARG A 363 -3.58 14.03 -17.21
CA ARG A 363 -2.14 13.79 -17.09
C ARG A 363 -1.84 12.48 -16.35
N TYR A 364 -2.54 12.20 -15.25
CA TYR A 364 -2.37 10.96 -14.49
C TYR A 364 -2.64 9.71 -15.31
N SER A 365 -3.62 9.75 -16.22
CA SER A 365 -3.95 8.62 -17.09
C SER A 365 -2.99 8.45 -18.27
N CYS A 366 -2.25 9.50 -18.64
CA CYS A 366 -1.37 9.53 -19.79
C CYS A 366 0.12 9.45 -19.45
N MET A 367 0.51 9.69 -18.19
CA MET A 367 1.92 9.69 -17.80
C MET A 367 2.49 8.29 -17.65
N THR A 368 3.73 8.12 -18.03
CA THR A 368 4.52 6.94 -17.68
C THR A 368 4.97 7.02 -16.22
N ARG A 369 4.69 5.96 -15.44
CA ARG A 369 5.00 5.96 -14.01
C ARG A 369 5.31 4.56 -13.50
N TYR A 370 6.58 4.18 -13.52
CA TYR A 370 7.03 2.92 -12.95
C TYR A 370 8.41 3.02 -12.29
N TYR A 371 8.71 2.08 -11.39
CA TYR A 371 9.80 2.15 -10.44
C TYR A 371 10.67 0.90 -10.49
N SER A 372 11.98 1.05 -10.21
CA SER A 372 12.85 -0.09 -9.96
C SER A 372 12.61 -0.65 -8.56
N CYS A 373 12.43 -1.98 -8.48
CA CYS A 373 12.41 -2.75 -7.23
C CYS A 373 13.74 -3.44 -6.93
N ASP A 374 14.81 -3.15 -7.67
CA ASP A 374 16.07 -3.88 -7.56
C ASP A 374 16.67 -3.81 -6.16
N LYS A 375 16.62 -2.65 -5.51
CA LYS A 375 17.08 -2.50 -4.12
C LYS A 375 16.31 -3.42 -3.16
N ALA A 376 14.98 -3.49 -3.28
CA ALA A 376 14.15 -4.40 -2.49
C ALA A 376 14.47 -5.86 -2.79
N LYS A 377 14.70 -6.22 -4.07
CA LYS A 377 15.10 -7.57 -4.47
C LYS A 377 16.42 -7.98 -3.86
N PHE A 378 17.44 -7.13 -3.92
CA PHE A 378 18.78 -7.45 -3.43
C PHE A 378 18.89 -7.41 -1.91
N ARG A 379 18.38 -6.38 -1.26
CA ARG A 379 18.61 -6.16 0.18
C ARG A 379 17.55 -6.84 1.05
N LEU A 380 16.26 -6.77 0.68
CA LEU A 380 15.19 -7.46 1.41
C LEU A 380 15.03 -8.92 0.98
N GLY A 381 15.41 -9.28 -0.26
CA GLY A 381 15.06 -10.54 -0.88
C GLY A 381 13.61 -10.55 -1.37
N TYR A 382 13.02 -9.37 -1.59
CA TYR A 382 11.63 -9.25 -2.07
C TYR A 382 11.49 -9.81 -3.48
N ARG A 383 10.45 -10.57 -3.70
CA ARG A 383 9.93 -10.97 -5.01
C ARG A 383 8.41 -10.95 -4.92
N PRO A 384 7.70 -10.35 -5.88
CA PRO A 384 6.25 -10.44 -5.93
C PRO A 384 5.81 -11.91 -5.96
N VAL A 385 4.94 -12.28 -5.04
CA VAL A 385 4.44 -13.66 -4.90
C VAL A 385 3.21 -13.88 -5.76
N VAL A 386 2.37 -12.84 -5.86
CA VAL A 386 1.15 -12.83 -6.66
C VAL A 386 1.38 -11.95 -7.89
N PRO A 387 1.29 -12.48 -9.11
CA PRO A 387 1.42 -11.69 -10.33
C PRO A 387 0.24 -10.75 -10.53
N VAL A 388 0.36 -9.79 -11.46
CA VAL A 388 -0.62 -8.69 -11.64
C VAL A 388 -2.00 -9.23 -12.01
N ASP A 389 -2.07 -10.18 -12.93
CA ASP A 389 -3.30 -10.79 -13.43
C ASP A 389 -4.07 -11.54 -12.32
N GLU A 390 -3.37 -12.37 -11.54
CA GLU A 390 -3.96 -13.06 -10.40
C GLU A 390 -4.43 -12.05 -9.33
N GLY A 391 -3.58 -11.07 -8.98
CA GLY A 391 -3.94 -10.02 -8.02
C GLY A 391 -5.20 -9.25 -8.44
N LEU A 392 -5.33 -8.96 -9.75
CA LEU A 392 -6.50 -8.31 -10.30
C LEU A 392 -7.74 -9.21 -10.20
N ALA A 393 -7.62 -10.49 -10.55
CA ALA A 393 -8.72 -11.45 -10.42
C ALA A 393 -9.20 -11.58 -8.97
N ARG A 394 -8.27 -11.61 -7.99
CA ARG A 394 -8.60 -11.61 -6.55
C ARG A 394 -9.34 -10.33 -6.13
N ALA A 395 -8.85 -9.17 -6.55
CA ALA A 395 -9.46 -7.88 -6.23
C ALA A 395 -10.88 -7.77 -6.79
N VAL A 396 -11.08 -8.12 -8.06
CA VAL A 396 -12.38 -8.10 -8.73
C VAL A 396 -13.33 -9.13 -8.09
N GLY A 397 -12.86 -10.36 -7.87
CA GLY A 397 -13.65 -11.42 -7.23
C GLY A 397 -14.15 -11.01 -5.85
N TYR A 398 -13.30 -10.33 -5.06
CA TYR A 398 -13.70 -9.80 -3.75
C TYR A 398 -14.85 -8.78 -3.89
N VAL A 399 -14.74 -7.81 -4.81
CA VAL A 399 -15.80 -6.78 -5.00
C VAL A 399 -17.11 -7.43 -5.44
N VAL A 400 -17.08 -8.33 -6.42
CA VAL A 400 -18.26 -9.04 -6.91
C VAL A 400 -18.95 -9.83 -5.79
N GLU A 401 -18.17 -10.52 -4.95
CA GLU A 401 -18.71 -11.28 -3.82
C GLU A 401 -19.33 -10.35 -2.75
N GLN A 402 -18.71 -9.20 -2.46
CA GLN A 402 -19.27 -8.22 -1.53
C GLN A 402 -20.61 -7.65 -2.05
N GLU A 403 -20.71 -7.38 -3.34
CA GLU A 403 -21.97 -6.91 -3.96
C GLU A 403 -23.06 -7.98 -3.91
N ARG A 404 -22.73 -9.26 -4.16
CA ARG A 404 -23.65 -10.39 -4.03
C ARG A 404 -24.19 -10.50 -2.60
N LEU A 405 -23.30 -10.49 -1.59
CA LEU A 405 -23.69 -10.57 -0.18
C LEU A 405 -24.55 -9.36 0.27
N ALA A 406 -24.25 -8.16 -0.24
CA ALA A 406 -25.04 -6.97 0.03
C ALA A 406 -26.43 -7.03 -0.62
N GLY A 407 -26.54 -7.64 -1.80
CA GLY A 407 -27.81 -7.89 -2.49
C GLY A 407 -28.71 -8.86 -1.71
N GLU A 408 -28.13 -9.96 -1.21
CA GLU A 408 -28.85 -10.95 -0.40
C GLU A 408 -29.38 -10.36 0.92
N LYS A 409 -28.59 -9.52 1.61
CA LYS A 409 -29.04 -8.83 2.84
C LYS A 409 -30.18 -7.84 2.63
N LYS A 410 -30.36 -7.31 1.42
CA LYS A 410 -31.47 -6.41 1.09
C LYS A 410 -32.71 -7.16 0.68
N ALA A 411 -32.61 -8.44 0.33
CA ALA A 411 -33.74 -9.29 -0.07
C ALA A 411 -34.37 -10.05 1.10
N LEU A 412 -33.73 -10.06 2.29
CA LEU A 412 -34.21 -10.56 3.57
C LEU A 412 -34.82 -9.42 4.41
#